data_5dd98b34cdcdb7cc3d0cf5abfb808e20
#
_entry.id   5dd98b34cdcdb7cc3d0cf5abfb808e20
#
_cell.length_a   1.000
_cell.length_b   1.000
_cell.length_c   1.000
_cell.angle_alpha   90.00
_cell.angle_beta   90.00
_cell.angle_gamma   90.00
#
_symmetry.space_group_name_H-M   'P 1'
#
loop_
_entity.id
_entity.type
_entity.pdbx_description
1 polymer ?
#
loop_
_entity_poly.entity_id
_entity_poly.type
_entity_poly.pdbx_seq_one_letter_code
_entity_poly.pdbx_strand_id
1 'polypeptide(L)'
;PQFGQFYMVPYKKRAKYGRNGELISPEITEAQFQLGYKGYIQLAERSGNYKKLNAIAIKEGELINWDPLNEEISVQLMEDDVEREATPTAGYYAMFEYTNGFRKVMYWSKKKMAAHAEKYSPAFSMNGGMDSLDKLEHGEIPEKELWKYSSFWFKSFDDMALKTMLRQLIGRWGIMSIEMQQAYDADMTVIHEDGTKDYVENE
;
A
#
# COMPACT_ATOMS: atom_id res chain seq x y z
N PRO A 1 15.03 13.68 0.24
CA PRO A 1 14.21 12.57 0.71
C PRO A 1 14.78 11.27 0.15
N GLN A 2 14.94 10.27 1.00
CA GLN A 2 15.40 8.97 0.55
C GLN A 2 14.26 8.27 -0.20
N PHE A 3 14.57 7.62 -1.33
CA PHE A 3 13.59 6.97 -2.18
C PHE A 3 12.76 5.94 -1.41
N GLY A 4 11.42 5.98 -1.60
CA GLY A 4 10.48 5.04 -1.03
C GLY A 4 9.98 5.36 0.40
N GLN A 5 10.39 6.49 0.99
CA GLN A 5 9.87 6.91 2.30
C GLN A 5 8.52 7.61 2.17
N PHE A 6 8.39 8.51 1.23
CA PHE A 6 7.13 9.16 0.88
C PHE A 6 7.12 9.61 -0.58
N TYR A 7 5.93 9.88 -1.08
CA TYR A 7 5.68 10.34 -2.43
C TYR A 7 4.73 11.54 -2.39
N MET A 8 4.95 12.48 -3.31
CA MET A 8 4.00 13.55 -3.62
C MET A 8 3.38 13.20 -4.96
N VAL A 9 2.12 12.77 -4.93
CA VAL A 9 1.42 12.29 -6.13
C VAL A 9 0.47 13.38 -6.62
N PRO A 10 0.52 13.76 -7.92
CA PRO A 10 -0.41 14.74 -8.45
C PRO A 10 -1.84 14.18 -8.42
N TYR A 11 -2.75 14.89 -7.77
CA TYR A 11 -4.17 14.62 -7.73
C TYR A 11 -4.91 15.69 -8.55
N LYS A 12 -5.61 15.25 -9.59
CA LYS A 12 -6.39 16.14 -10.46
C LYS A 12 -7.84 16.17 -10.00
N LYS A 13 -8.29 17.35 -9.57
CA LYS A 13 -9.68 17.63 -9.27
C LYS A 13 -10.33 18.21 -10.51
N ARG A 14 -11.25 17.48 -11.11
CA ARG A 14 -11.95 17.92 -12.35
C ARG A 14 -12.78 19.16 -12.09
N ALA A 15 -12.90 20.01 -13.10
CA ALA A 15 -13.81 21.16 -13.07
C ALA A 15 -15.24 20.68 -12.76
N LYS A 16 -15.92 21.41 -11.87
CA LYS A 16 -17.34 21.19 -11.58
C LYS A 16 -18.17 22.29 -12.23
N TYR A 17 -19.24 21.88 -12.91
CA TYR A 17 -20.19 22.78 -13.57
C TYR A 17 -21.56 22.65 -12.90
N GLY A 18 -22.26 23.77 -12.76
CA GLY A 18 -23.64 23.81 -12.29
C GLY A 18 -24.63 23.31 -13.35
N ARG A 19 -25.90 23.20 -12.95
CA ARG A 19 -26.99 22.74 -13.86
C ARG A 19 -27.15 23.61 -15.08
N ASN A 20 -26.77 24.88 -15.00
CA ASN A 20 -26.88 25.87 -16.11
C ASN A 20 -25.54 25.99 -16.89
N GLY A 21 -24.54 25.11 -16.62
CA GLY A 21 -23.25 25.16 -17.27
C GLY A 21 -22.28 26.21 -16.70
N GLU A 22 -22.65 26.92 -15.61
CA GLU A 22 -21.71 27.80 -14.92
C GLU A 22 -20.56 26.99 -14.26
N LEU A 23 -19.34 27.54 -14.34
CA LEU A 23 -18.18 26.94 -13.69
C LEU A 23 -18.26 27.16 -12.15
N ILE A 24 -18.52 26.09 -11.39
CA ILE A 24 -18.55 26.12 -9.91
C ILE A 24 -17.15 26.05 -9.34
N SER A 25 -16.31 25.17 -9.92
CA SER A 25 -14.93 24.96 -9.48
C SER A 25 -14.06 24.66 -10.69
N PRO A 26 -12.90 25.35 -10.85
CA PRO A 26 -11.98 25.06 -11.94
C PRO A 26 -11.30 23.70 -11.76
N GLU A 27 -10.70 23.18 -12.83
CA GLU A 27 -9.76 22.06 -12.72
C GLU A 27 -8.50 22.55 -12.01
N ILE A 28 -8.12 21.82 -10.98
CA ILE A 28 -6.87 22.07 -10.22
C ILE A 28 -6.10 20.76 -10.06
N THR A 29 -4.78 20.90 -9.97
CA THR A 29 -3.90 19.77 -9.64
C THR A 29 -3.25 20.07 -8.29
N GLU A 30 -3.56 19.23 -7.30
CA GLU A 30 -3.04 19.33 -5.95
C GLU A 30 -2.03 18.21 -5.70
N ALA A 31 -1.18 18.35 -4.70
CA ALA A 31 -0.25 17.31 -4.30
C ALA A 31 -0.86 16.48 -3.17
N GLN A 32 -1.00 15.18 -3.41
CA GLN A 32 -1.38 14.22 -2.38
C GLN A 32 -0.11 13.64 -1.74
N PHE A 33 -0.03 13.73 -0.42
CA PHE A 33 1.04 13.06 0.33
C PHE A 33 0.74 11.57 0.48
N GLN A 34 1.72 10.74 0.16
CA GLN A 34 1.64 9.29 0.35
C GLN A 34 2.87 8.79 1.08
N LEU A 35 2.66 8.17 2.24
CA LEU A 35 3.72 7.52 2.99
C LEU A 35 4.04 6.16 2.37
N GLY A 36 5.31 5.92 2.02
CA GLY A 36 5.77 4.61 1.55
C GLY A 36 6.01 3.63 2.70
N TYR A 37 6.11 2.32 2.39
CA TYR A 37 6.36 1.31 3.43
C TYR A 37 7.69 1.54 4.18
N LYS A 38 8.74 2.02 3.49
CA LYS A 38 10.01 2.40 4.12
C LYS A 38 9.86 3.60 5.07
N GLY A 39 8.92 4.49 4.80
CA GLY A 39 8.59 5.62 5.68
C GLY A 39 7.94 5.14 6.98
N TYR A 40 7.02 4.17 6.90
CA TYR A 40 6.45 3.53 8.10
C TYR A 40 7.52 2.88 8.98
N ILE A 41 8.44 2.13 8.37
CA ILE A 41 9.55 1.48 9.10
C ILE A 41 10.42 2.53 9.79
N GLN A 42 10.80 3.60 9.08
CA GLN A 42 11.67 4.64 9.64
C GLN A 42 11.00 5.42 10.79
N LEU A 43 9.71 5.72 10.68
CA LEU A 43 8.98 6.38 11.76
C LEU A 43 8.84 5.47 12.99
N ALA A 44 8.60 4.18 12.79
CA ALA A 44 8.54 3.20 13.86
C ALA A 44 9.90 3.06 14.56
N GLU A 45 10.99 2.98 13.82
CA GLU A 45 12.35 2.94 14.34
C GLU A 45 12.67 4.17 15.21
N ARG A 46 12.35 5.37 14.72
CA ARG A 46 12.54 6.63 15.47
C ARG A 46 11.72 6.71 16.75
N SER A 47 10.57 6.02 16.82
CA SER A 47 9.74 6.04 18.04
C SER A 47 10.40 5.36 19.23
N GLY A 48 11.41 4.50 19.00
CA GLY A 48 12.10 3.72 20.05
C GLY A 48 11.28 2.61 20.70
N ASN A 49 10.01 2.43 20.31
CA ASN A 49 9.12 1.42 20.89
C ASN A 49 9.28 0.05 20.22
N TYR A 50 9.70 0.04 18.95
CA TYR A 50 9.80 -1.18 18.15
C TYR A 50 11.20 -1.77 18.21
N LYS A 51 11.30 -3.01 18.65
CA LYS A 51 12.52 -3.82 18.60
C LYS A 51 12.72 -4.41 17.20
N LYS A 52 11.62 -4.81 16.55
CA LYS A 52 11.59 -5.30 15.18
C LYS A 52 10.32 -4.80 14.49
N LEU A 53 10.45 -4.49 13.23
CA LEU A 53 9.34 -4.24 12.31
C LEU A 53 9.77 -4.77 10.95
N ASN A 54 8.98 -5.68 10.38
CA ASN A 54 9.29 -6.28 9.08
C ASN A 54 8.02 -6.46 8.25
N ALA A 55 8.16 -6.33 6.95
CA ALA A 55 7.15 -6.69 5.97
C ALA A 55 7.82 -7.23 4.72
N ILE A 56 7.41 -8.42 4.28
CA ILE A 56 7.95 -9.09 3.09
C ILE A 56 6.85 -9.74 2.25
N ALA A 57 7.07 -9.83 0.95
CA ALA A 57 6.31 -10.70 0.08
C ALA A 57 6.78 -12.15 0.26
N ILE A 58 5.81 -13.05 0.36
CA ILE A 58 6.02 -14.50 0.42
C ILE A 58 5.71 -15.05 -0.96
N LYS A 59 6.67 -15.73 -1.56
CA LYS A 59 6.56 -16.30 -2.89
C LYS A 59 5.85 -17.64 -2.89
N GLU A 60 5.39 -18.08 -4.06
CA GLU A 60 4.80 -19.40 -4.21
C GLU A 60 5.82 -20.48 -3.80
N GLY A 61 5.36 -21.44 -2.99
CA GLY A 61 6.22 -22.50 -2.42
C GLY A 61 6.95 -22.14 -1.13
N GLU A 62 7.04 -20.85 -0.74
CA GLU A 62 7.73 -20.44 0.50
C GLU A 62 6.89 -20.63 1.77
N LEU A 63 5.55 -20.52 1.67
CA LEU A 63 4.67 -20.66 2.84
C LEU A 63 4.48 -22.14 3.18
N ILE A 64 4.93 -22.55 4.38
CA ILE A 64 4.72 -23.90 4.88
C ILE A 64 3.41 -23.97 5.67
N ASN A 65 3.20 -23.02 6.60
CA ASN A 65 2.01 -22.98 7.45
C ASN A 65 1.70 -21.56 7.92
N TRP A 66 0.42 -21.26 8.09
CA TRP A 66 -0.06 -20.06 8.75
C TRP A 66 -1.16 -20.43 9.74
N ASP A 67 -0.94 -20.17 11.02
CA ASP A 67 -1.92 -20.31 12.09
C ASP A 67 -2.39 -18.92 12.56
N PRO A 68 -3.57 -18.46 12.11
CA PRO A 68 -4.09 -17.16 12.52
C PRO A 68 -4.55 -17.08 13.98
N LEU A 69 -4.74 -18.23 14.66
CA LEU A 69 -5.17 -18.25 16.06
C LEU A 69 -4.01 -17.95 16.99
N ASN A 70 -2.86 -18.58 16.72
CA ASN A 70 -1.64 -18.38 17.51
C ASN A 70 -0.71 -17.33 16.91
N GLU A 71 -1.07 -16.77 15.73
CA GLU A 71 -0.24 -15.82 14.97
C GLU A 71 1.15 -16.38 14.63
N GLU A 72 1.19 -17.68 14.34
CA GLU A 72 2.41 -18.39 13.98
C GLU A 72 2.48 -18.63 12.49
N ILE A 73 3.61 -18.28 11.89
CA ILE A 73 3.89 -18.50 10.49
C ILE A 73 5.19 -19.29 10.35
N SER A 74 5.19 -20.27 9.48
CA SER A 74 6.38 -21.01 9.06
C SER A 74 6.60 -20.80 7.57
N VAL A 75 7.76 -20.29 7.23
CA VAL A 75 8.18 -20.05 5.84
C VAL A 75 9.58 -20.59 5.62
N GLN A 76 9.81 -21.09 4.42
CA GLN A 76 11.13 -21.45 3.92
C GLN A 76 11.41 -20.61 2.68
N LEU A 77 12.20 -19.55 2.87
CA LEU A 77 12.56 -18.66 1.78
C LEU A 77 13.47 -19.39 0.77
N MET A 78 13.29 -19.10 -0.50
CA MET A 78 14.20 -19.54 -1.55
C MET A 78 15.58 -18.96 -1.32
N GLU A 79 16.62 -19.80 -1.48
CA GLU A 79 18.02 -19.37 -1.28
C GLU A 79 18.55 -18.58 -2.49
N ASP A 80 18.06 -18.87 -3.70
CA ASP A 80 18.42 -18.15 -4.91
C ASP A 80 17.55 -16.90 -5.08
N ASP A 81 18.16 -15.74 -4.90
CA ASP A 81 17.46 -14.45 -4.98
C ASP A 81 16.91 -14.19 -6.39
N VAL A 82 17.57 -14.65 -7.45
CA VAL A 82 17.12 -14.44 -8.84
C VAL A 82 15.89 -15.29 -9.13
N GLU A 83 15.90 -16.56 -8.72
CA GLU A 83 14.75 -17.45 -8.81
C GLU A 83 13.59 -16.91 -7.98
N ARG A 84 13.88 -16.44 -6.77
CA ARG A 84 12.89 -15.87 -5.86
C ARG A 84 12.22 -14.63 -6.45
N GLU A 85 12.97 -13.70 -7.05
CA GLU A 85 12.41 -12.51 -7.69
C GLU A 85 11.52 -12.85 -8.88
N ALA A 86 11.87 -13.89 -9.65
CA ALA A 86 11.09 -14.36 -10.78
C ALA A 86 9.83 -15.14 -10.38
N THR A 87 9.76 -15.64 -9.13
CA THR A 87 8.64 -16.44 -8.65
C THR A 87 7.46 -15.55 -8.26
N PRO A 88 6.21 -15.91 -8.66
CA PRO A 88 5.01 -15.16 -8.29
C PRO A 88 4.84 -15.01 -6.79
N THR A 89 4.24 -13.91 -6.36
CA THR A 89 3.93 -13.65 -4.95
C THR A 89 2.64 -14.36 -4.56
N ALA A 90 2.69 -15.21 -3.52
CA ALA A 90 1.55 -15.90 -2.93
C ALA A 90 0.82 -15.06 -1.87
N GLY A 91 1.55 -14.21 -1.14
CA GLY A 91 0.98 -13.38 -0.09
C GLY A 91 1.99 -12.46 0.57
N TYR A 92 1.57 -11.81 1.63
CA TYR A 92 2.32 -10.78 2.33
C TYR A 92 2.30 -11.02 3.82
N TYR A 93 3.47 -10.95 4.39
CA TYR A 93 3.72 -11.06 5.82
C TYR A 93 4.11 -9.70 6.37
N ALA A 94 3.61 -9.37 7.57
CA ALA A 94 4.10 -8.24 8.35
C ALA A 94 4.10 -8.59 9.84
N MET A 95 5.07 -8.07 10.55
CA MET A 95 5.18 -8.25 12.00
C MET A 95 5.83 -7.06 12.67
N PHE A 96 5.51 -6.86 13.93
CA PHE A 96 6.34 -6.09 14.84
C PHE A 96 6.57 -6.82 16.16
N GLU A 97 7.64 -6.45 16.83
CA GLU A 97 7.96 -6.81 18.20
C GLU A 97 8.38 -5.55 18.95
N TYR A 98 7.75 -5.30 20.08
CA TYR A 98 8.14 -4.19 20.95
C TYR A 98 9.35 -4.54 21.82
N THR A 99 9.96 -3.51 22.42
CA THR A 99 11.06 -3.66 23.36
C THR A 99 10.67 -4.46 24.62
N ASN A 100 9.38 -4.47 24.98
CA ASN A 100 8.83 -5.27 26.09
C ASN A 100 8.51 -6.73 25.71
N GLY A 101 8.78 -7.14 24.47
CA GLY A 101 8.54 -8.50 23.98
C GLY A 101 7.14 -8.74 23.39
N PHE A 102 6.20 -7.79 23.47
CA PHE A 102 4.91 -7.94 22.80
C PHE A 102 5.12 -8.02 21.28
N ARG A 103 4.51 -9.03 20.66
CA ARG A 103 4.65 -9.31 19.24
C ARG A 103 3.28 -9.40 18.57
N LYS A 104 3.18 -8.88 17.39
CA LYS A 104 2.00 -9.02 16.50
C LYS A 104 2.45 -9.44 15.12
N VAL A 105 1.73 -10.43 14.55
CA VAL A 105 2.01 -11.00 13.24
C VAL A 105 0.74 -10.98 12.40
N MET A 106 0.90 -10.70 11.12
CA MET A 106 -0.20 -10.70 10.15
C MET A 106 0.26 -11.29 8.83
N TYR A 107 -0.56 -12.15 8.24
CA TYR A 107 -0.39 -12.64 6.89
C TYR A 107 -1.68 -12.47 6.09
N TRP A 108 -1.54 -11.98 4.88
CA TRP A 108 -2.62 -11.91 3.90
C TRP A 108 -2.19 -12.59 2.61
N SER A 109 -3.03 -13.47 2.04
CA SER A 109 -2.81 -13.99 0.70
C SER A 109 -2.89 -12.87 -0.35
N LYS A 110 -2.26 -13.05 -1.51
CA LYS A 110 -2.35 -12.11 -2.66
C LYS A 110 -3.82 -11.86 -3.03
N LYS A 111 -4.65 -12.91 -3.02
CA LYS A 111 -6.10 -12.80 -3.29
C LYS A 111 -6.82 -11.89 -2.29
N LYS A 112 -6.51 -12.01 -0.99
CA LYS A 112 -7.10 -11.14 0.04
C LYS A 112 -6.62 -9.69 -0.14
N MET A 113 -5.36 -9.50 -0.49
CA MET A 113 -4.81 -8.17 -0.77
C MET A 113 -5.46 -7.54 -2.00
N ALA A 114 -5.65 -8.30 -3.08
CA ALA A 114 -6.33 -7.80 -4.28
C ALA A 114 -7.79 -7.41 -3.99
N ALA A 115 -8.52 -8.21 -3.22
CA ALA A 115 -9.88 -7.86 -2.78
C ALA A 115 -9.91 -6.58 -1.93
N HIS A 116 -8.86 -6.34 -1.12
CA HIS A 116 -8.70 -5.07 -0.41
C HIS A 116 -8.45 -3.91 -1.38
N ALA A 117 -7.55 -4.09 -2.35
CA ALA A 117 -7.28 -3.08 -3.36
C ALA A 117 -8.53 -2.74 -4.20
N GLU A 118 -9.31 -3.73 -4.60
CA GLU A 118 -10.58 -3.54 -5.30
C GLU A 118 -11.59 -2.73 -4.49
N LYS A 119 -11.65 -2.97 -3.19
CA LYS A 119 -12.58 -2.25 -2.30
C LYS A 119 -12.19 -0.79 -2.09
N TYR A 120 -10.89 -0.49 -2.02
CA TYR A 120 -10.40 0.81 -1.57
C TYR A 120 -9.68 1.63 -2.66
N SER A 121 -9.51 1.09 -3.87
CA SER A 121 -8.91 1.80 -5.01
C SER A 121 -9.83 1.75 -6.22
N PRO A 122 -10.60 2.84 -6.49
CA PRO A 122 -11.45 2.93 -7.67
C PRO A 122 -10.68 2.72 -8.97
N ALA A 123 -9.46 3.26 -9.08
CA ALA A 123 -8.61 3.08 -10.26
C ALA A 123 -8.20 1.62 -10.50
N PHE A 124 -8.10 0.81 -9.44
CA PHE A 124 -7.84 -0.62 -9.57
C PHE A 124 -9.10 -1.39 -9.95
N SER A 125 -10.22 -1.17 -9.25
CA SER A 125 -11.47 -1.90 -9.48
C SER A 125 -12.11 -1.57 -10.82
N MET A 126 -12.14 -0.30 -11.24
CA MET A 126 -12.73 0.13 -12.53
C MET A 126 -11.96 -0.40 -13.74
N ASN A 127 -10.68 -0.68 -13.61
CA ASN A 127 -9.84 -1.23 -14.67
C ASN A 127 -9.68 -2.76 -14.60
N GLY A 128 -10.61 -3.45 -13.94
CA GLY A 128 -10.72 -4.91 -13.95
C GLY A 128 -9.97 -5.62 -12.83
N GLY A 129 -9.42 -4.88 -11.84
CA GLY A 129 -8.89 -5.43 -10.60
C GLY A 129 -7.87 -6.56 -10.81
N MET A 130 -8.08 -7.66 -10.09
CA MET A 130 -7.17 -8.83 -10.12
C MET A 130 -7.07 -9.47 -11.50
N ASP A 131 -8.18 -9.59 -12.24
CA ASP A 131 -8.17 -10.21 -13.58
C ASP A 131 -7.28 -9.44 -14.55
N SER A 132 -7.27 -8.12 -14.46
CA SER A 132 -6.41 -7.28 -15.29
C SER A 132 -4.96 -7.26 -14.80
N LEU A 133 -4.74 -7.37 -13.49
CA LEU A 133 -3.40 -7.51 -12.94
C LEU A 133 -2.74 -8.80 -13.42
N ASP A 134 -3.46 -9.93 -13.37
CA ASP A 134 -2.95 -11.22 -13.86
C ASP A 134 -2.61 -11.16 -15.35
N LYS A 135 -3.46 -10.55 -16.18
CA LYS A 135 -3.18 -10.34 -17.60
C LYS A 135 -1.97 -9.44 -17.85
N LEU A 136 -1.80 -8.41 -17.00
CA LEU A 136 -0.66 -7.49 -17.11
C LEU A 136 0.64 -8.22 -16.76
N GLU A 137 0.65 -9.01 -15.69
CA GLU A 137 1.80 -9.82 -15.27
C GLU A 137 2.19 -10.86 -16.32
N HIS A 138 1.23 -11.41 -17.06
CA HIS A 138 1.49 -12.35 -18.17
C HIS A 138 1.74 -11.66 -19.52
N GLY A 139 1.74 -10.33 -19.59
CA GLY A 139 1.99 -9.60 -20.83
C GLY A 139 0.87 -9.74 -21.88
N GLU A 140 -0.34 -10.07 -21.46
CA GLU A 140 -1.50 -10.29 -22.34
C GLU A 140 -2.20 -8.99 -22.74
N ILE A 141 -1.85 -7.87 -22.09
CA ILE A 141 -2.46 -6.56 -22.35
C ILE A 141 -1.75 -5.86 -23.50
N PRO A 142 -2.48 -5.45 -24.55
CA PRO A 142 -1.89 -4.72 -25.66
C PRO A 142 -1.23 -3.39 -25.22
N GLU A 143 -0.08 -3.05 -25.78
CA GLU A 143 0.69 -1.84 -25.41
C GLU A 143 -0.14 -0.55 -25.48
N LYS A 144 -1.01 -0.43 -26.48
CA LYS A 144 -1.95 0.71 -26.65
C LYS A 144 -2.93 0.90 -25.49
N GLU A 145 -3.11 -0.11 -24.62
CA GLU A 145 -4.02 -0.09 -23.48
C GLU A 145 -3.33 0.07 -22.13
N LEU A 146 -2.00 -0.01 -22.06
CA LEU A 146 -1.23 0.07 -20.83
C LEU A 146 -1.46 1.36 -20.04
N TRP A 147 -1.85 2.45 -20.70
CA TRP A 147 -2.16 3.72 -20.05
C TRP A 147 -3.33 3.64 -19.06
N LYS A 148 -4.26 2.68 -19.22
CA LYS A 148 -5.37 2.43 -18.30
C LYS A 148 -4.91 1.89 -16.95
N TYR A 149 -3.74 1.23 -16.91
CA TYR A 149 -3.17 0.56 -15.75
C TYR A 149 -2.07 1.40 -15.10
N SER A 150 -2.31 2.72 -15.02
CA SER A 150 -1.33 3.68 -14.51
C SER A 150 -1.28 3.78 -12.99
N SER A 151 -2.26 3.24 -12.26
CA SER A 151 -2.26 3.26 -10.81
C SER A 151 -1.11 2.43 -10.21
N PHE A 152 -0.68 2.79 -8.99
CA PHE A 152 0.38 2.05 -8.30
C PHE A 152 0.01 0.60 -7.99
N TRP A 153 -1.27 0.28 -7.83
CA TRP A 153 -1.75 -1.08 -7.67
C TRP A 153 -1.51 -1.96 -8.91
N PHE A 154 -1.38 -1.39 -10.09
CA PHE A 154 -0.95 -2.12 -11.29
C PHE A 154 0.56 -2.08 -11.51
N LYS A 155 1.21 -0.95 -11.22
CA LYS A 155 2.64 -0.76 -11.51
C LYS A 155 3.57 -1.41 -10.49
N SER A 156 3.14 -1.47 -9.22
CA SER A 156 3.95 -1.91 -8.08
C SER A 156 3.06 -2.53 -7.02
N PHE A 157 2.37 -3.63 -7.39
CA PHE A 157 1.40 -4.28 -6.52
C PHE A 157 2.01 -4.67 -5.18
N ASP A 158 3.19 -5.29 -5.20
CA ASP A 158 3.87 -5.75 -3.99
C ASP A 158 4.24 -4.58 -3.05
N ASP A 159 4.70 -3.45 -3.57
CA ASP A 159 5.01 -2.26 -2.74
C ASP A 159 3.75 -1.69 -2.08
N MET A 160 2.65 -1.62 -2.83
CA MET A 160 1.36 -1.18 -2.29
C MET A 160 0.82 -2.16 -1.25
N ALA A 161 1.01 -3.45 -1.49
CA ALA A 161 0.64 -4.50 -0.56
C ALA A 161 1.43 -4.43 0.74
N LEU A 162 2.76 -4.28 0.68
CA LEU A 162 3.63 -4.13 1.85
C LEU A 162 3.27 -2.85 2.64
N LYS A 163 3.04 -1.74 1.95
CA LYS A 163 2.52 -0.51 2.56
C LYS A 163 1.20 -0.78 3.31
N THR A 164 0.26 -1.44 2.65
CA THR A 164 -1.05 -1.77 3.20
C THR A 164 -0.93 -2.67 4.43
N MET A 165 -0.06 -3.70 4.38
CA MET A 165 0.20 -4.58 5.52
C MET A 165 0.71 -3.80 6.72
N LEU A 166 1.71 -2.93 6.55
CA LEU A 166 2.24 -2.10 7.63
C LEU A 166 1.19 -1.12 8.16
N ARG A 167 0.46 -0.45 7.27
CA ARG A 167 -0.62 0.46 7.66
C ARG A 167 -1.69 -0.24 8.49
N GLN A 168 -2.13 -1.43 8.08
CA GLN A 168 -3.11 -2.22 8.83
C GLN A 168 -2.57 -2.72 10.17
N LEU A 169 -1.34 -3.19 10.19
CA LEU A 169 -0.69 -3.72 11.38
C LEU A 169 -0.47 -2.62 12.44
N ILE A 170 0.13 -1.50 12.03
CA ILE A 170 0.43 -0.38 12.91
C ILE A 170 -0.85 0.36 13.32
N GLY A 171 -1.77 0.60 12.38
CA GLY A 171 -3.00 1.33 12.67
C GLY A 171 -3.92 0.63 13.68
N ARG A 172 -3.84 -0.70 13.79
CA ARG A 172 -4.69 -1.48 14.72
C ARG A 172 -4.02 -1.77 16.06
N TRP A 173 -2.71 -2.02 16.06
CA TRP A 173 -2.01 -2.53 17.23
C TRP A 173 -0.70 -1.79 17.52
N GLY A 174 -0.30 -0.87 16.65
CA GLY A 174 0.96 -0.16 16.77
C GLY A 174 0.89 0.97 17.79
N ILE A 175 1.97 1.14 18.56
CA ILE A 175 2.20 2.37 19.31
C ILE A 175 2.76 3.39 18.34
N MET A 176 2.08 4.52 18.19
CA MET A 176 2.50 5.61 17.32
C MET A 176 3.06 6.76 18.14
N SER A 177 4.25 7.26 17.77
CA SER A 177 4.69 8.58 18.20
C SER A 177 3.79 9.67 17.59
N ILE A 178 3.86 10.88 18.11
CA ILE A 178 3.09 12.02 17.58
C ILE A 178 3.41 12.22 16.08
N GLU A 179 4.69 12.17 15.70
CA GLU A 179 5.13 12.32 14.30
C GLU A 179 4.61 11.18 13.42
N MET A 180 4.60 9.95 13.95
CA MET A 180 4.09 8.79 13.24
C MET A 180 2.58 8.88 13.04
N GLN A 181 1.84 9.34 14.05
CA GLN A 181 0.40 9.55 13.95
C GLN A 181 0.06 10.64 12.94
N GLN A 182 0.78 11.77 12.98
CA GLN A 182 0.62 12.84 12.01
C GLN A 182 0.88 12.38 10.57
N ALA A 183 1.93 11.59 10.36
CA ALA A 183 2.24 11.04 9.04
C ALA A 183 1.19 9.98 8.59
N TYR A 184 0.70 9.16 9.52
CA TYR A 184 -0.36 8.19 9.28
C TYR A 184 -1.67 8.87 8.88
N ASP A 185 -2.06 9.94 9.59
CA ASP A 185 -3.27 10.71 9.33
C ASP A 185 -3.17 11.53 8.05
N ALA A 186 -1.94 11.94 7.67
CA ALA A 186 -1.69 12.68 6.43
C ALA A 186 -1.56 11.74 5.20
N ASP A 187 -1.35 10.45 5.41
CA ASP A 187 -1.20 9.50 4.31
C ASP A 187 -2.51 9.41 3.50
N MET A 188 -2.40 9.57 2.19
CA MET A 188 -3.53 9.61 1.25
C MET A 188 -4.42 10.85 1.38
N THR A 189 -3.97 11.93 2.03
CA THR A 189 -4.72 13.19 2.10
C THR A 189 -4.17 14.24 1.14
N VAL A 190 -5.06 15.06 0.62
CA VAL A 190 -4.74 16.35 -0.02
C VAL A 190 -4.86 17.43 1.06
N ILE A 191 -3.81 18.22 1.22
CA ILE A 191 -3.77 19.33 2.17
C ILE A 191 -3.99 20.61 1.37
N HIS A 192 -5.08 21.32 1.67
CA HIS A 192 -5.45 22.58 1.04
C HIS A 192 -4.69 23.77 1.65
N GLU A 193 -4.66 24.90 0.95
CA GLU A 193 -4.00 26.13 1.41
C GLU A 193 -4.54 26.65 2.75
N ASP A 194 -5.81 26.41 3.05
CA ASP A 194 -6.46 26.76 4.32
C ASP A 194 -6.18 25.78 5.46
N GLY A 195 -5.35 24.75 5.21
CA GLY A 195 -4.99 23.71 6.18
C GLY A 195 -6.04 22.61 6.36
N THR A 196 -7.15 22.66 5.64
CA THR A 196 -8.13 21.56 5.61
C THR A 196 -7.54 20.34 4.90
N LYS A 197 -8.01 19.15 5.28
CA LYS A 197 -7.52 17.89 4.71
C LYS A 197 -8.69 17.10 4.14
N ASP A 198 -8.59 16.74 2.88
CA ASP A 198 -9.49 15.79 2.25
C ASP A 198 -8.78 14.45 2.06
N TYR A 199 -9.37 13.38 2.58
CA TYR A 199 -8.91 12.03 2.27
C TYR A 199 -9.38 11.66 0.87
N VAL A 200 -8.43 11.37 -0.01
CA VAL A 200 -8.73 11.09 -1.42
C VAL A 200 -7.97 9.83 -1.82
N GLU A 201 -8.72 8.80 -2.20
CA GLU A 201 -8.11 7.67 -2.87
C GLU A 201 -7.72 8.09 -4.30
N ASN A 202 -6.54 7.70 -4.75
CA ASN A 202 -6.08 8.00 -6.09
C ASN A 202 -6.98 7.31 -7.12
N GLU A 203 -7.65 8.12 -7.94
CA GLU A 203 -8.31 7.69 -9.17
C GLU A 203 -7.29 7.27 -10.23
#